data_b64a908a53c62b4b1bf72ee75ffddb9b
#
_entry.id   b64a908a53c62b4b1bf72ee75ffddb9b
#
_cell.length_a   1.000
_cell.length_b   1.000
_cell.length_c   1.000
_cell.angle_alpha   90.00
_cell.angle_beta   90.00
_cell.angle_gamma   90.00
#
_symmetry.space_group_name_H-M   'P 1'
#
loop_
_entity.id
_entity.type
_entity.pdbx_description
1 polymer ?
#
loop_
_entity_poly.entity_id
_entity_poly.type
_entity_poly.pdbx_seq_one_letter_code
_entity_poly.pdbx_strand_id
1 'polypeptide(L)'
;LNKYLKVGQPTVISLLSVNSREGKSFLAKYFMEHWKSEGLCVRLVTYDYDFEVANKNYVQAQQLSDFWVPNEAEQTPDIILVEYPPIKDAAVPLSVLQKADVNLLIANACRLWRNSDNATLTPMKEALKDIPFMLYLNNADREVVESFTGELPPKMPMHTFFSRLSQLGLTSQKNAVK
;
A
#
# COMPACT_ATOMS: atom_id res chain seq x y z
N LEU A 1 1.85 -4.61 -7.88
CA LEU A 1 2.84 -4.24 -6.86
C LEU A 1 4.13 -5.04 -6.98
N ASN A 2 4.06 -6.31 -7.28
CA ASN A 2 5.18 -7.25 -7.27
C ASN A 2 6.38 -6.86 -8.17
N LYS A 3 6.12 -6.20 -9.31
CA LYS A 3 7.20 -5.71 -10.19
C LYS A 3 8.09 -4.63 -9.56
N TYR A 4 7.66 -4.10 -8.42
CA TYR A 4 8.42 -3.09 -7.67
C TYR A 4 9.21 -3.67 -6.51
N LEU A 5 9.05 -4.98 -6.20
CA LEU A 5 9.82 -5.62 -5.14
C LEU A 5 11.31 -5.62 -5.49
N LYS A 6 12.10 -5.14 -4.56
CA LYS A 6 13.55 -5.05 -4.68
C LYS A 6 14.22 -6.27 -4.05
N VAL A 7 15.33 -6.68 -4.63
CA VAL A 7 16.14 -7.76 -4.06
C VAL A 7 17.20 -7.14 -3.15
N GLY A 8 17.25 -7.60 -1.90
CA GLY A 8 18.27 -7.17 -0.92
C GLY A 8 18.05 -5.78 -0.30
N GLN A 9 16.94 -5.11 -0.59
CA GLN A 9 16.55 -3.85 0.03
C GLN A 9 15.04 -3.83 0.26
N PRO A 10 14.54 -3.18 1.32
CA PRO A 10 13.11 -3.03 1.55
C PRO A 10 12.42 -2.29 0.40
N THR A 11 11.26 -2.81 -0.02
CA THR A 11 10.36 -2.08 -0.90
C THR A 11 9.40 -1.25 -0.07
N VAL A 12 9.38 0.06 -0.26
CA VAL A 12 8.54 0.98 0.50
C VAL A 12 7.27 1.30 -0.28
N ILE A 13 6.12 1.02 0.32
CA ILE A 13 4.80 1.27 -0.25
C ILE A 13 4.04 2.22 0.66
N SER A 14 3.71 3.40 0.15
CA SER A 14 2.89 4.39 0.85
C SER A 14 1.41 4.10 0.62
N LEU A 15 0.61 4.11 1.69
CA LEU A 15 -0.84 3.99 1.65
C LEU A 15 -1.47 5.34 1.97
N LEU A 16 -2.14 5.91 1.00
CA LEU A 16 -2.72 7.24 1.03
C LEU A 16 -4.24 7.18 0.88
N SER A 17 -4.95 8.14 1.43
CA SER A 17 -6.35 8.42 1.07
C SER A 17 -6.62 9.92 1.18
N VAL A 18 -7.60 10.40 0.43
CA VAL A 18 -8.01 11.81 0.53
C VAL A 18 -8.78 12.06 1.81
N ASN A 19 -9.69 11.15 2.17
CA ASN A 19 -10.52 11.28 3.36
C ASN A 19 -10.33 10.08 4.31
N SER A 20 -10.85 10.23 5.53
CA SER A 20 -10.98 9.12 6.48
C SER A 20 -11.95 8.05 5.96
N ARG A 21 -11.87 6.84 6.51
CA ARG A 21 -12.76 5.70 6.21
C ARG A 21 -12.78 5.22 4.76
N GLU A 22 -11.71 5.45 4.01
CA GLU A 22 -11.57 4.94 2.63
C GLU A 22 -11.04 3.50 2.59
N GLY A 23 -10.65 2.92 3.74
CA GLY A 23 -10.25 1.52 3.89
C GLY A 23 -8.75 1.28 3.92
N LYS A 24 -7.91 2.31 4.15
CA LYS A 24 -6.44 2.16 4.24
C LYS A 24 -6.01 1.09 5.23
N SER A 25 -6.42 1.22 6.50
CA SER A 25 -6.00 0.31 7.58
C SER A 25 -6.46 -1.13 7.33
N PHE A 26 -7.64 -1.31 6.75
CA PHE A 26 -8.11 -2.62 6.32
C PHE A 26 -7.19 -3.21 5.26
N LEU A 27 -6.87 -2.42 4.23
CA LEU A 27 -5.99 -2.86 3.14
C LEU A 27 -4.56 -3.11 3.61
N ALA A 28 -4.04 -2.27 4.52
CA ALA A 28 -2.73 -2.44 5.12
C ALA A 28 -2.60 -3.79 5.83
N LYS A 29 -3.56 -4.11 6.71
CA LYS A 29 -3.62 -5.41 7.39
C LYS A 29 -3.69 -6.57 6.41
N TYR A 30 -4.56 -6.44 5.42
CA TYR A 30 -4.75 -7.46 4.42
C TYR A 30 -3.46 -7.74 3.63
N PHE A 31 -2.77 -6.70 3.14
CA PHE A 31 -1.49 -6.85 2.45
C PHE A 31 -0.42 -7.47 3.36
N MET A 32 -0.37 -7.02 4.61
CA MET A 32 0.58 -7.58 5.58
C MET A 32 0.37 -9.08 5.79
N GLU A 33 -0.87 -9.52 5.99
CA GLU A 33 -1.20 -10.93 6.19
C GLU A 33 -0.90 -11.75 4.93
N HIS A 34 -1.28 -11.23 3.76
CA HIS A 34 -1.03 -11.89 2.49
C HIS A 34 0.46 -12.10 2.24
N TRP A 35 1.28 -11.07 2.31
CA TRP A 35 2.71 -11.21 2.05
C TRP A 35 3.45 -12.03 3.11
N LYS A 36 2.99 -12.00 4.36
CA LYS A 36 3.50 -12.92 5.39
C LYS A 36 3.19 -14.36 5.04
N SER A 37 2.01 -14.66 4.50
CA SER A 37 1.66 -16.01 4.06
C SER A 37 2.52 -16.49 2.89
N GLU A 38 3.04 -15.57 2.08
CA GLU A 38 4.01 -15.84 1.00
C GLU A 38 5.48 -15.93 1.51
N GLY A 39 5.68 -15.81 2.83
CA GLY A 39 7.00 -15.92 3.46
C GLY A 39 7.82 -14.63 3.45
N LEU A 40 7.23 -13.49 3.14
CA LEU A 40 7.90 -12.18 3.14
C LEU A 40 7.85 -11.54 4.53
N CYS A 41 8.94 -10.88 4.91
CA CYS A 41 9.01 -10.07 6.12
C CYS A 41 8.39 -8.69 5.83
N VAL A 42 7.27 -8.38 6.47
CA VAL A 42 6.54 -7.13 6.25
C VAL A 42 6.48 -6.31 7.53
N ARG A 43 6.89 -5.05 7.45
CA ARG A 43 6.75 -4.06 8.51
C ARG A 43 5.64 -3.07 8.14
N LEU A 44 4.70 -2.84 9.05
CA LEU A 44 3.73 -1.75 8.94
C LEU A 44 4.17 -0.60 9.85
N VAL A 45 4.21 0.58 9.25
CA VAL A 45 4.47 1.85 9.93
C VAL A 45 3.21 2.70 9.78
N THR A 46 2.66 3.20 10.88
CA THR A 46 1.43 4.01 10.85
C THR A 46 1.60 5.34 11.56
N TYR A 47 1.00 6.39 10.99
CA TYR A 47 0.83 7.69 11.63
C TYR A 47 -0.53 7.83 12.35
N ASP A 48 -1.40 6.82 12.24
CA ASP A 48 -2.69 6.82 12.89
C ASP A 48 -2.54 6.29 14.33
N TYR A 49 -2.66 7.19 15.31
CA TYR A 49 -2.50 6.89 16.74
C TYR A 49 -3.60 5.98 17.31
N ASP A 50 -4.71 5.79 16.59
CA ASP A 50 -5.81 4.91 17.00
C ASP A 50 -5.52 3.42 16.71
N PHE A 51 -4.35 3.13 16.16
CA PHE A 51 -3.94 1.77 15.89
C PHE A 51 -3.29 1.17 17.15
N GLU A 52 -4.05 0.45 17.97
CA GLU A 52 -3.51 -0.37 19.06
C GLU A 52 -2.59 -1.45 18.49
N VAL A 53 -1.30 -1.26 18.69
CA VAL A 53 -0.32 -2.18 18.15
C VAL A 53 0.37 -2.94 19.26
N ALA A 54 -0.09 -4.16 19.50
CA ALA A 54 0.61 -5.13 20.33
C ALA A 54 1.65 -5.96 19.56
N ASN A 55 1.83 -5.71 18.25
CA ASN A 55 2.65 -6.55 17.38
C ASN A 55 3.99 -5.87 17.04
N LYS A 56 5.10 -6.61 17.15
CA LYS A 56 6.46 -6.15 16.82
C LYS A 56 6.64 -5.63 15.40
N ASN A 57 5.74 -6.01 14.48
CA ASN A 57 5.78 -5.58 13.07
C ASN A 57 5.15 -4.20 12.83
N TYR A 58 4.61 -3.56 13.88
CA TYR A 58 3.99 -2.25 13.78
C TYR A 58 4.88 -1.24 14.48
N VAL A 59 5.30 -0.23 13.78
CA VAL A 59 6.07 0.88 14.33
C VAL A 59 5.27 2.15 14.08
N GLN A 60 5.04 2.92 15.14
CA GLN A 60 4.53 4.28 14.99
C GLN A 60 5.71 5.17 14.60
N ALA A 61 5.70 5.68 13.39
CA ALA A 61 6.68 6.64 12.96
C ALA A 61 6.27 8.05 13.39
N GLN A 62 7.08 8.68 14.22
CA GLN A 62 6.91 10.09 14.57
C GLN A 62 7.56 11.01 13.51
N GLN A 63 8.58 10.48 12.84
CA GLN A 63 9.30 11.13 11.75
C GLN A 63 9.49 10.13 10.62
N LEU A 64 9.70 10.67 9.45
CA LEU A 64 9.83 9.85 8.24
C LEU A 64 11.16 9.13 8.10
N SER A 65 12.19 9.65 8.74
CA SER A 65 13.46 8.94 8.89
C SER A 65 13.31 7.62 9.63
N ASP A 66 12.30 7.50 10.49
CA ASP A 66 12.17 6.37 11.41
C ASP A 66 11.96 5.03 10.69
N PHE A 67 11.30 5.03 9.53
CA PHE A 67 11.13 3.79 8.77
C PHE A 67 12.31 3.45 7.84
N TRP A 68 13.27 4.37 7.68
CA TRP A 68 14.49 4.13 6.92
C TRP A 68 15.63 3.58 7.76
N VAL A 69 15.58 3.71 9.09
CA VAL A 69 16.64 3.28 9.98
C VAL A 69 16.45 1.78 10.29
N PRO A 70 17.35 0.90 9.80
CA PRO A 70 17.35 -0.49 10.21
C PRO A 70 17.64 -0.55 11.72
N ASN A 71 16.77 -1.17 12.48
CA ASN A 71 17.10 -1.49 13.85
C ASN A 71 18.05 -2.70 13.81
N GLU A 72 19.27 -2.56 14.30
CA GLU A 72 20.35 -3.59 14.18
C GLU A 72 19.95 -4.96 14.78
N ALA A 73 18.92 -5.01 15.60
CA ALA A 73 18.44 -6.23 16.26
C ALA A 73 17.34 -6.98 15.50
N GLU A 74 16.80 -6.42 14.41
CA GLU A 74 15.64 -6.99 13.70
C GLU A 74 16.01 -7.40 12.27
N GLN A 75 15.36 -8.47 11.81
CA GLN A 75 15.47 -8.89 10.42
C GLN A 75 15.04 -7.74 9.49
N THR A 76 15.87 -7.44 8.50
CA THR A 76 15.54 -6.44 7.46
C THR A 76 14.24 -6.84 6.77
N PRO A 77 13.21 -5.98 6.76
CA PRO A 77 11.96 -6.30 6.09
C PRO A 77 12.15 -6.33 4.57
N ASP A 78 11.42 -7.20 3.90
CA ASP A 78 11.31 -7.21 2.43
C ASP A 78 10.38 -6.07 1.96
N ILE A 79 9.35 -5.78 2.76
CA ILE A 79 8.36 -4.74 2.46
C ILE A 79 8.11 -3.87 3.68
N ILE A 80 8.09 -2.56 3.45
CA ILE A 80 7.66 -1.57 4.43
C ILE A 80 6.37 -0.92 3.92
N LEU A 81 5.28 -1.14 4.61
CA LEU A 81 4.02 -0.44 4.39
C LEU A 81 3.97 0.80 5.28
N VAL A 82 3.74 1.96 4.69
CA VAL A 82 3.59 3.21 5.45
C VAL A 82 2.17 3.71 5.29
N GLU A 83 1.38 3.64 6.36
CA GLU A 83 0.02 4.16 6.39
C GLU A 83 0.02 5.61 6.88
N TYR A 84 -0.38 6.53 6.02
CA TYR A 84 -0.49 7.94 6.34
C TYR A 84 -1.89 8.31 6.80
N PRO A 85 -2.04 9.40 7.59
CA PRO A 85 -3.35 9.98 7.87
C PRO A 85 -4.03 10.42 6.56
N PRO A 86 -5.35 10.66 6.56
CA PRO A 86 -6.03 11.23 5.40
C PRO A 86 -5.40 12.57 5.02
N ILE A 87 -5.17 12.80 3.73
CA ILE A 87 -4.46 13.99 3.22
C ILE A 87 -5.17 15.29 3.59
N LYS A 88 -6.49 15.24 3.74
CA LYS A 88 -7.28 16.41 4.19
C LYS A 88 -7.15 16.72 5.68
N ASP A 89 -6.80 15.70 6.48
CA ASP A 89 -6.74 15.82 7.93
C ASP A 89 -5.34 16.22 8.41
N ALA A 90 -4.31 15.83 7.66
CA ALA A 90 -2.92 16.14 7.98
C ALA A 90 -2.07 16.32 6.72
N ALA A 91 -1.11 17.23 6.79
CA ALA A 91 -0.14 17.41 5.72
C ALA A 91 0.82 16.22 5.67
N VAL A 92 0.85 15.52 4.53
CA VAL A 92 1.83 14.47 4.27
C VAL A 92 3.03 15.10 3.56
N PRO A 93 4.24 15.01 4.13
CA PRO A 93 5.42 15.61 3.51
C PRO A 93 5.75 14.94 2.18
N LEU A 94 5.79 15.72 1.11
CA LEU A 94 6.07 15.22 -0.24
C LEU A 94 7.45 14.55 -0.35
N SER A 95 8.45 15.10 0.36
CA SER A 95 9.81 14.55 0.40
C SER A 95 9.90 13.10 0.85
N VAL A 96 8.89 12.63 1.55
CA VAL A 96 8.80 11.24 2.02
C VAL A 96 8.12 10.36 1.03
N LEU A 97 7.04 10.86 0.44
CA LEU A 97 6.36 10.13 -0.63
C LEU A 97 7.30 9.93 -1.82
N GLN A 98 8.24 10.87 -2.03
CA GLN A 98 9.29 10.76 -3.05
C GLN A 98 10.31 9.64 -2.77
N LYS A 99 10.41 9.17 -1.53
CA LYS A 99 11.29 8.05 -1.16
C LYS A 99 10.61 6.69 -1.24
N ALA A 100 9.29 6.66 -1.40
CA ALA A 100 8.55 5.43 -1.59
C ALA A 100 8.79 4.87 -3.00
N ASP A 101 8.77 3.56 -3.13
CA ASP A 101 8.84 2.87 -4.42
C ASP A 101 7.49 2.87 -5.15
N VAL A 102 6.41 2.90 -4.35
CA VAL A 102 5.03 2.99 -4.85
C VAL A 102 4.20 3.82 -3.89
N ASN A 103 3.43 4.75 -4.44
CA ASN A 103 2.39 5.46 -3.71
C ASN A 103 1.02 4.92 -4.13
N LEU A 104 0.30 4.32 -3.20
CA LEU A 104 -1.02 3.73 -3.42
C LEU A 104 -2.09 4.63 -2.80
N LEU A 105 -2.86 5.30 -3.64
CA LEU A 105 -4.03 6.07 -3.23
C LEU A 105 -5.23 5.14 -3.13
N ILE A 106 -5.82 5.05 -1.94
CA ILE A 106 -7.00 4.25 -1.68
C ILE A 106 -8.21 5.19 -1.67
N ALA A 107 -9.19 4.89 -2.49
CA ALA A 107 -10.45 5.61 -2.57
C ALA A 107 -11.64 4.65 -2.42
N ASN A 108 -12.67 5.08 -1.70
CA ASN A 108 -13.91 4.32 -1.58
C ASN A 108 -14.80 4.59 -2.80
N ALA A 109 -15.09 3.57 -3.59
CA ALA A 109 -15.91 3.69 -4.80
C ALA A 109 -17.36 4.09 -4.52
N CYS A 110 -17.88 3.84 -3.29
CA CYS A 110 -19.21 4.25 -2.88
C CYS A 110 -19.29 5.74 -2.50
N ARG A 111 -18.17 6.46 -2.50
CA ARG A 111 -18.12 7.89 -2.19
C ARG A 111 -18.11 8.72 -3.46
N LEU A 112 -18.90 9.79 -3.45
CA LEU A 112 -18.85 10.78 -4.53
C LEU A 112 -17.50 11.49 -4.53
N TRP A 113 -16.77 11.41 -5.64
CA TRP A 113 -15.54 12.15 -5.87
C TRP A 113 -15.85 13.62 -6.19
N ARG A 114 -15.21 14.54 -5.49
CA ARG A 114 -15.46 15.98 -5.58
C ARG A 114 -14.29 16.73 -6.21
N ASN A 115 -14.55 17.91 -6.74
CA ASN A 115 -13.49 18.79 -7.26
C ASN A 115 -12.43 19.14 -6.20
N SER A 116 -12.84 19.23 -4.93
CA SER A 116 -11.91 19.43 -3.81
C SER A 116 -10.93 18.27 -3.63
N ASP A 117 -11.31 17.05 -3.98
CA ASP A 117 -10.44 15.88 -3.92
C ASP A 117 -9.36 15.99 -5.02
N ASN A 118 -9.75 16.42 -6.22
CA ASN A 118 -8.80 16.67 -7.30
C ASN A 118 -7.83 17.80 -6.93
N ALA A 119 -8.33 18.90 -6.39
CA ALA A 119 -7.50 20.02 -5.97
C ALA A 119 -6.45 19.60 -4.92
N THR A 120 -6.82 18.71 -4.00
CA THR A 120 -5.90 18.15 -3.00
C THR A 120 -4.83 17.25 -3.65
N LEU A 121 -5.17 16.48 -4.68
CA LEU A 121 -4.26 15.50 -5.28
C LEU A 121 -3.37 16.09 -6.38
N THR A 122 -3.77 17.17 -7.03
CA THR A 122 -3.01 17.74 -8.14
C THR A 122 -1.57 18.08 -7.78
N PRO A 123 -1.28 18.81 -6.68
CA PRO A 123 0.09 19.11 -6.28
C PRO A 123 0.91 17.84 -5.98
N MET A 124 0.27 16.83 -5.40
CA MET A 124 0.94 15.56 -5.10
C MET A 124 1.33 14.81 -6.36
N LYS A 125 0.43 14.73 -7.34
CA LYS A 125 0.70 14.09 -8.64
C LYS A 125 1.86 14.77 -9.36
N GLU A 126 1.90 16.08 -9.33
CA GLU A 126 3.01 16.85 -9.95
C GLU A 126 4.33 16.57 -9.24
N ALA A 127 4.33 16.57 -7.90
CA ALA A 127 5.53 16.33 -7.11
C ALA A 127 6.03 14.86 -7.20
N LEU A 128 5.15 13.93 -7.50
CA LEU A 128 5.43 12.48 -7.56
C LEU A 128 5.44 11.93 -8.99
N LYS A 129 5.58 12.78 -10.01
CA LYS A 129 5.49 12.39 -11.43
C LYS A 129 6.45 11.26 -11.83
N ASP A 130 7.60 11.16 -11.17
CA ASP A 130 8.65 10.17 -11.46
C ASP A 130 8.52 8.90 -10.60
N ILE A 131 7.53 8.85 -9.70
CA ILE A 131 7.31 7.73 -8.78
C ILE A 131 5.95 7.09 -9.09
N PRO A 132 5.86 5.76 -9.14
CA PRO A 132 4.59 5.09 -9.37
C PRO A 132 3.51 5.55 -8.40
N PHE A 133 2.45 6.13 -8.95
CA PHE A 133 1.28 6.59 -8.23
C PHE A 133 0.05 5.83 -8.73
N MET A 134 -0.47 4.92 -7.91
CA MET A 134 -1.54 4.01 -8.27
C MET A 134 -2.82 4.35 -7.51
N LEU A 135 -3.97 4.14 -8.15
CA LEU A 135 -5.27 4.21 -7.52
C LEU A 135 -5.81 2.81 -7.22
N TYR A 136 -6.24 2.59 -5.99
CA TYR A 136 -7.01 1.42 -5.58
C TYR A 136 -8.43 1.84 -5.21
N LEU A 137 -9.41 1.28 -5.91
CA LEU A 137 -10.83 1.49 -5.60
C LEU A 137 -11.32 0.40 -4.65
N ASN A 138 -11.58 0.82 -3.40
CA ASN A 138 -12.17 -0.03 -2.39
C ASN A 138 -13.71 0.01 -2.48
N ASN A 139 -14.38 -1.09 -2.12
CA ASN A 139 -15.84 -1.23 -2.18
C ASN A 139 -16.46 -0.94 -3.57
N ALA A 140 -15.72 -1.19 -4.63
CA ALA A 140 -16.24 -1.06 -5.97
C ALA A 140 -17.29 -2.14 -6.25
N ASP A 141 -18.43 -1.72 -6.80
CA ASP A 141 -19.43 -2.66 -7.27
C ASP A 141 -18.91 -3.42 -8.49
N ARG A 142 -19.05 -4.75 -8.44
CA ARG A 142 -18.53 -5.62 -9.48
C ARG A 142 -19.18 -5.35 -10.84
N GLU A 143 -20.49 -5.18 -10.87
CA GLU A 143 -21.24 -4.97 -12.12
C GLU A 143 -20.81 -3.66 -12.78
N VAL A 144 -20.59 -2.61 -11.95
CA VAL A 144 -20.08 -1.32 -12.44
C VAL A 144 -18.66 -1.48 -13.01
N VAL A 145 -17.77 -2.19 -12.32
CA VAL A 145 -16.41 -2.41 -12.81
C VAL A 145 -16.44 -3.23 -14.11
N GLU A 146 -17.23 -4.29 -14.17
CA GLU A 146 -17.36 -5.14 -15.36
C GLU A 146 -17.90 -4.37 -16.59
N SER A 147 -18.74 -3.35 -16.37
CA SER A 147 -19.22 -2.51 -17.46
C SER A 147 -18.12 -1.70 -18.16
N PHE A 148 -17.02 -1.42 -17.48
CA PHE A 148 -15.89 -0.68 -18.01
C PHE A 148 -14.71 -1.56 -18.44
N THR A 149 -14.50 -2.68 -17.77
CA THR A 149 -13.30 -3.52 -17.95
C THR A 149 -13.59 -4.85 -18.65
N GLY A 150 -14.87 -5.17 -18.90
CA GLY A 150 -15.31 -6.49 -19.32
C GLY A 150 -15.46 -7.46 -18.14
N GLU A 151 -15.82 -8.70 -18.44
CA GLU A 151 -16.05 -9.73 -17.41
C GLU A 151 -14.83 -9.91 -16.50
N LEU A 152 -15.07 -9.75 -15.20
CA LEU A 152 -14.07 -10.06 -14.19
C LEU A 152 -14.09 -11.58 -13.90
N PRO A 153 -12.94 -12.15 -13.47
CA PRO A 153 -12.91 -13.53 -13.03
C PRO A 153 -13.97 -13.78 -11.95
N PRO A 154 -14.53 -15.01 -11.88
CA PRO A 154 -15.58 -15.35 -10.92
C PRO A 154 -15.18 -14.94 -9.50
N LYS A 155 -16.17 -14.56 -8.67
CA LYS A 155 -15.96 -14.19 -7.26
C LYS A 155 -15.20 -15.33 -6.58
N MET A 156 -13.93 -15.13 -6.39
CA MET A 156 -13.12 -16.02 -5.56
C MET A 156 -13.06 -15.43 -4.13
N PRO A 157 -12.90 -16.26 -3.08
CA PRO A 157 -12.54 -15.75 -1.77
C PRO A 157 -11.34 -14.81 -1.93
N MET A 158 -11.32 -13.71 -1.18
CA MET A 158 -10.29 -12.66 -1.32
C MET A 158 -8.85 -13.21 -1.37
N HIS A 159 -8.59 -14.27 -0.63
CA HIS A 159 -7.34 -15.03 -0.65
C HIS A 159 -6.92 -15.53 -2.05
N THR A 160 -7.86 -16.02 -2.86
CA THR A 160 -7.57 -16.54 -4.21
C THR A 160 -7.49 -15.47 -5.29
N PHE A 161 -8.13 -14.33 -5.09
CA PHE A 161 -8.01 -13.19 -6.01
C PHE A 161 -6.60 -12.60 -5.97
N PHE A 162 -6.05 -12.44 -4.77
CA PHE A 162 -4.70 -11.88 -4.61
C PHE A 162 -3.59 -12.90 -4.90
N SER A 163 -3.82 -14.19 -4.67
CA SER A 163 -2.87 -15.23 -5.12
C SER A 163 -2.73 -15.26 -6.64
N ARG A 164 -3.79 -14.91 -7.40
CA ARG A 164 -3.70 -14.74 -8.86
C ARG A 164 -3.04 -13.43 -9.26
N LEU A 165 -3.26 -12.34 -8.53
CA LEU A 165 -2.49 -11.10 -8.72
C LEU A 165 -1.00 -11.30 -8.42
N SER A 166 -0.67 -12.17 -7.45
CA SER A 166 0.72 -12.56 -7.18
C SER A 166 1.28 -13.45 -8.28
N GLN A 167 0.50 -14.35 -8.85
CA GLN A 167 0.91 -15.23 -9.96
C GLN A 167 1.12 -14.49 -11.29
N LEU A 168 0.51 -13.33 -11.50
CA LEU A 168 0.78 -12.49 -12.67
C LEU A 168 2.16 -11.80 -12.62
N GLY A 169 2.96 -12.03 -11.61
CA GLY A 169 4.29 -11.45 -11.47
C GLY A 169 5.25 -12.05 -10.46
N LEU A 170 4.90 -13.12 -9.74
CA LEU A 170 5.75 -13.68 -8.68
C LEU A 170 5.98 -15.20 -8.86
N THR A 171 6.68 -15.57 -9.87
CA THR A 171 7.55 -16.73 -9.73
C THR A 171 8.97 -16.21 -9.50
N SER A 172 9.34 -16.00 -8.25
CA SER A 172 10.74 -16.00 -7.86
C SER A 172 11.28 -17.38 -8.22
N GLN A 173 12.00 -17.48 -9.33
CA GLN A 173 12.88 -18.61 -9.56
C GLN A 173 13.96 -18.57 -8.46
N LYS A 174 13.72 -19.31 -7.38
CA LYS A 174 14.83 -19.81 -6.56
C LYS A 174 15.55 -20.84 -7.43
N ASN A 175 16.49 -20.38 -8.22
CA ASN A 175 17.48 -21.26 -8.82
C ASN A 175 18.26 -21.89 -7.67
N ALA A 176 17.97 -23.16 -7.42
CA ALA A 176 18.82 -24.03 -6.63
C ALA A 176 20.20 -24.08 -7.30
N VAL A 177 21.16 -23.43 -6.68
CA VAL A 177 22.56 -23.69 -6.97
C VAL A 177 22.91 -24.98 -6.24
N LYS A 178 23.23 -26.00 -7.03
CA LYS A 178 23.92 -27.20 -6.57
C LYS A 178 25.33 -26.85 -6.15
#